data_3ccead0ff3252f028f91a225fb6e7863
#
_entry.id   3ccead0ff3252f028f91a225fb6e7863
#
_cell.length_a   1.000
_cell.length_b   1.000
_cell.length_c   1.000
_cell.angle_alpha   90.00
_cell.angle_beta   90.00
_cell.angle_gamma   90.00
#
_symmetry.space_group_name_H-M   'P 1'
#
loop_
_entity.id
_entity.type
_entity.pdbx_description
1 polymer ?
#
loop_
_entity_poly.entity_id
_entity_poly.type
_entity_poly.pdbx_seq_one_letter_code
_entity_poly.pdbx_strand_id
1 'polypeptide(L)'
;RNELWYRLDNLKSQMAKTNDRIAELGANYLPASTLEARGKEIEGLVKLKKVQAQKLRSLEYKTVLDTARKDKVMMPKEGVQEIWSFVDSLKLQNRFGVGTALEKIISSSLKPTIKVTKTKNAAGKTVTKKETIFKGMSFDDVNSLKVEINKALRNKPSADTANTLRDLRDVLDNARAQIPGTYSAALKLADENYYKFIGLPFGEEGIKQISSAKYAQEIAPVIVQNTEALTQFLNVVVGTVCIYL
;
A
#
# COMPACT_ATOMS: atom_id res chain seq x y z
N ARG A 1 -17.11 12.27 37.58
CA ARG A 1 -16.67 11.46 36.42
C ARG A 1 -17.82 10.70 35.74
N ASN A 2 -18.71 10.06 36.55
CA ASN A 2 -19.87 9.30 36.06
C ASN A 2 -20.95 10.16 35.38
N GLU A 3 -21.18 11.39 35.86
CA GLU A 3 -22.18 12.30 35.29
C GLU A 3 -21.85 12.77 33.88
N LEU A 4 -20.56 13.00 33.59
CA LEU A 4 -20.09 13.38 32.28
C LEU A 4 -20.25 12.22 31.24
N TRP A 5 -19.99 10.99 31.66
CA TRP A 5 -20.21 9.80 30.84
C TRP A 5 -21.70 9.59 30.56
N TYR A 6 -22.55 9.75 31.55
CA TYR A 6 -24.01 9.64 31.39
C TYR A 6 -24.54 10.70 30.41
N ARG A 7 -24.05 11.93 30.52
CA ARG A 7 -24.42 13.02 29.58
C ARG A 7 -23.94 12.73 28.18
N LEU A 8 -22.72 12.18 28.00
CA LEU A 8 -22.17 11.82 26.73
C LEU A 8 -22.98 10.70 26.06
N ASP A 9 -23.33 9.66 26.79
CA ASP A 9 -24.15 8.55 26.27
C ASP A 9 -25.57 9.00 25.92
N ASN A 10 -26.14 9.92 26.71
CA ASN A 10 -27.45 10.49 26.40
C ASN A 10 -27.39 11.35 25.12
N LEU A 11 -26.35 12.15 24.93
CA LEU A 11 -26.12 12.92 23.69
C LEU A 11 -25.93 12.00 22.49
N LYS A 12 -25.15 10.95 22.62
CA LYS A 12 -24.97 9.94 21.56
C LYS A 12 -26.30 9.28 21.16
N SER A 13 -27.11 8.91 22.19
CA SER A 13 -28.44 8.33 21.95
C SER A 13 -29.39 9.31 21.27
N GLN A 14 -29.38 10.58 21.64
CA GLN A 14 -30.18 11.62 21.00
C GLN A 14 -29.74 11.89 19.58
N MET A 15 -28.42 11.92 19.32
CA MET A 15 -27.88 12.04 17.96
C MET A 15 -28.30 10.86 17.08
N ALA A 16 -28.22 9.63 17.58
CA ALA A 16 -28.67 8.45 16.84
C ALA A 16 -30.17 8.56 16.47
N LYS A 17 -31.04 8.87 17.43
CA LYS A 17 -32.46 9.07 17.17
C LYS A 17 -32.76 10.20 16.19
N THR A 18 -31.99 11.27 16.23
CA THR A 18 -32.13 12.39 15.29
C THR A 18 -31.70 11.97 13.89
N ASN A 19 -30.62 11.22 13.76
CA ASN A 19 -30.16 10.67 12.48
C ASN A 19 -31.17 9.68 11.88
N ASP A 20 -31.74 8.79 12.70
CA ASP A 20 -32.79 7.86 12.29
C ASP A 20 -34.01 8.63 11.75
N ARG A 21 -34.39 9.71 12.44
CA ARG A 21 -35.52 10.55 12.01
C ARG A 21 -35.23 11.32 10.72
N ILE A 22 -34.02 11.83 10.56
CA ILE A 22 -33.58 12.47 9.31
C ILE A 22 -33.60 11.45 8.17
N ALA A 23 -33.15 10.23 8.42
CA ALA A 23 -33.16 9.16 7.43
C ALA A 23 -34.60 8.75 7.02
N GLU A 24 -35.50 8.59 8.00
CA GLU A 24 -36.94 8.37 7.72
C GLU A 24 -37.57 9.49 6.91
N LEU A 25 -37.30 10.74 7.26
CA LEU A 25 -37.80 11.90 6.55
C LEU A 25 -37.22 11.95 5.14
N GLY A 26 -35.92 11.73 4.97
CA GLY A 26 -35.26 11.67 3.68
C GLY A 26 -35.82 10.56 2.76
N ALA A 27 -35.97 9.35 3.31
CA ALA A 27 -36.51 8.21 2.57
C ALA A 27 -37.97 8.39 2.15
N ASN A 28 -38.78 9.08 2.97
CA ASN A 28 -40.22 9.22 2.73
C ASN A 28 -40.58 10.43 1.86
N TYR A 29 -39.73 11.45 1.77
CA TYR A 29 -40.07 12.71 1.10
C TYR A 29 -39.26 13.02 -0.16
N LEU A 30 -38.16 12.30 -0.42
CA LEU A 30 -37.38 12.52 -1.65
C LEU A 30 -37.70 11.43 -2.68
N PRO A 31 -38.06 11.82 -3.92
CA PRO A 31 -38.22 10.87 -5.02
C PRO A 31 -36.96 9.99 -5.18
N ALA A 32 -37.15 8.71 -5.53
CA ALA A 32 -36.02 7.79 -5.77
C ALA A 32 -35.00 8.34 -6.79
N SER A 33 -35.48 9.06 -7.81
CA SER A 33 -34.65 9.76 -8.80
C SER A 33 -33.73 10.82 -8.17
N THR A 34 -34.20 11.51 -7.14
CA THR A 34 -33.40 12.53 -6.42
C THR A 34 -32.33 11.86 -5.54
N LEU A 35 -32.68 10.77 -4.86
CA LEU A 35 -31.74 9.99 -4.08
C LEU A 35 -30.67 9.36 -4.98
N GLU A 36 -31.05 8.84 -6.13
CA GLU A 36 -30.12 8.29 -7.12
C GLU A 36 -29.17 9.38 -7.66
N ALA A 37 -29.67 10.56 -8.00
CA ALA A 37 -28.86 11.67 -8.46
C ALA A 37 -27.83 12.10 -7.39
N ARG A 38 -28.25 12.23 -6.14
CA ARG A 38 -27.38 12.55 -5.01
C ARG A 38 -26.35 11.46 -4.72
N GLY A 39 -26.77 10.19 -4.79
CA GLY A 39 -25.86 9.06 -4.65
C GLY A 39 -24.76 9.05 -5.71
N LYS A 40 -25.10 9.30 -6.97
CA LYS A 40 -24.12 9.44 -8.08
C LYS A 40 -23.16 10.61 -7.85
N GLU A 41 -23.65 11.73 -7.35
CA GLU A 41 -22.85 12.90 -7.04
C GLU A 41 -21.83 12.60 -5.93
N ILE A 42 -22.26 11.95 -4.84
CA ILE A 42 -21.40 11.54 -3.72
C ILE A 42 -20.36 10.52 -4.19
N GLU A 43 -20.77 9.50 -4.92
CA GLU A 43 -19.86 8.51 -5.50
C GLU A 43 -18.80 9.17 -6.41
N GLY A 44 -19.24 10.11 -7.24
CA GLY A 44 -18.37 10.88 -8.12
C GLY A 44 -17.33 11.69 -7.33
N LEU A 45 -17.74 12.35 -6.24
CA LEU A 45 -16.84 13.09 -5.36
C LEU A 45 -15.81 12.20 -4.70
N VAL A 46 -16.22 11.05 -4.14
CA VAL A 46 -15.28 10.07 -3.52
C VAL A 46 -14.28 9.55 -4.55
N LYS A 47 -14.75 9.18 -5.76
CA LYS A 47 -13.87 8.73 -6.84
C LYS A 47 -12.89 9.83 -7.27
N LEU A 48 -13.36 11.05 -7.44
CA LEU A 48 -12.53 12.20 -7.81
C LEU A 48 -11.44 12.46 -6.77
N LYS A 49 -11.81 12.48 -5.49
CA LYS A 49 -10.86 12.69 -4.37
C LYS A 49 -9.83 11.57 -4.30
N LYS A 50 -10.24 10.31 -4.49
CA LYS A 50 -9.32 9.18 -4.56
C LYS A 50 -8.30 9.34 -5.68
N VAL A 51 -8.75 9.70 -6.88
CA VAL A 51 -7.86 9.93 -8.04
C VAL A 51 -6.90 11.10 -7.78
N GLN A 52 -7.38 12.20 -7.19
CA GLN A 52 -6.53 13.32 -6.81
C GLN A 52 -5.46 12.93 -5.80
N ALA A 53 -5.85 12.24 -4.72
CA ALA A 53 -4.91 11.73 -3.72
C ALA A 53 -3.88 10.77 -4.33
N GLN A 54 -4.30 9.87 -5.22
CA GLN A 54 -3.42 8.94 -5.92
C GLN A 54 -2.42 9.67 -6.82
N LYS A 55 -2.84 10.70 -7.56
CA LYS A 55 -1.94 11.51 -8.39
C LYS A 55 -0.85 12.19 -7.57
N LEU A 56 -1.22 12.81 -6.45
CA LEU A 56 -0.26 13.47 -5.56
C LEU A 56 0.78 12.50 -5.00
N ARG A 57 0.31 11.36 -4.48
CA ARG A 57 1.22 10.34 -3.91
C ARG A 57 2.11 9.73 -4.99
N SER A 58 1.59 9.56 -6.21
CA SER A 58 2.40 9.13 -7.36
C SER A 58 3.49 10.13 -7.72
N LEU A 59 3.23 11.44 -7.59
CA LEU A 59 4.25 12.47 -7.80
C LEU A 59 5.34 12.43 -6.73
N GLU A 60 5.00 12.17 -5.46
CA GLU A 60 6.01 12.02 -4.40
C GLU A 60 6.95 10.86 -4.70
N TYR A 61 6.40 9.67 -4.99
CA TYR A 61 7.23 8.52 -5.37
C TYR A 61 8.07 8.82 -6.61
N LYS A 62 7.47 9.45 -7.63
CA LYS A 62 8.19 9.82 -8.85
C LYS A 62 9.36 10.75 -8.54
N THR A 63 9.16 11.77 -7.70
CA THR A 63 10.22 12.70 -7.33
C THR A 63 11.39 11.99 -6.63
N VAL A 64 11.09 11.09 -5.69
CA VAL A 64 12.12 10.31 -5.00
C VAL A 64 12.87 9.40 -5.98
N LEU A 65 12.13 8.70 -6.87
CA LEU A 65 12.71 7.81 -7.86
C LEU A 65 13.59 8.58 -8.87
N ASP A 66 13.12 9.70 -9.41
CA ASP A 66 13.86 10.48 -10.40
C ASP A 66 15.14 11.07 -9.81
N THR A 67 15.09 11.52 -8.55
CA THR A 67 16.28 11.99 -7.82
C THR A 67 17.26 10.84 -7.58
N ALA A 68 16.77 9.70 -7.13
CA ALA A 68 17.60 8.52 -6.90
C ALA A 68 18.27 8.00 -8.18
N ARG A 69 17.56 8.05 -9.32
CA ARG A 69 18.14 7.71 -10.64
C ARG A 69 19.26 8.66 -11.04
N LYS A 70 19.01 9.96 -10.88
CA LYS A 70 20.01 11.01 -11.17
C LYS A 70 21.28 10.79 -10.36
N ASP A 71 21.14 10.45 -9.10
CA ASP A 71 22.25 10.27 -8.17
C ASP A 71 22.78 8.83 -8.18
N LYS A 72 22.24 7.96 -9.06
CA LYS A 72 22.65 6.54 -9.23
C LYS A 72 22.61 5.76 -7.91
N VAL A 73 21.61 6.03 -7.10
CA VAL A 73 21.44 5.38 -5.79
C VAL A 73 21.18 3.89 -5.96
N MET A 74 21.89 3.11 -5.15
CA MET A 74 21.77 1.65 -5.16
C MET A 74 21.58 1.12 -3.75
N MET A 75 20.81 0.05 -3.62
CA MET A 75 20.83 -0.78 -2.43
C MET A 75 22.18 -1.47 -2.34
N PRO A 76 22.84 -1.46 -1.18
CA PRO A 76 24.11 -2.16 -1.00
C PRO A 76 23.97 -3.67 -1.24
N LYS A 77 25.10 -4.31 -1.57
CA LYS A 77 25.15 -5.78 -1.79
C LYS A 77 24.69 -6.59 -0.59
N GLU A 78 24.90 -6.09 0.62
CA GLU A 78 24.48 -6.69 1.88
C GLU A 78 22.94 -6.80 1.96
N GLY A 79 22.21 -5.74 1.59
CA GLY A 79 20.75 -5.76 1.53
C GLY A 79 20.23 -6.72 0.44
N VAL A 80 20.90 -6.76 -0.71
CA VAL A 80 20.56 -7.73 -1.78
C VAL A 80 20.80 -9.17 -1.31
N GLN A 81 21.88 -9.41 -0.58
CA GLN A 81 22.20 -10.71 0.00
C GLN A 81 21.15 -11.16 1.03
N GLU A 82 20.68 -10.25 1.86
CA GLU A 82 19.62 -10.52 2.83
C GLU A 82 18.32 -10.98 2.14
N ILE A 83 17.86 -10.24 1.15
CA ILE A 83 16.65 -10.58 0.38
C ILE A 83 16.85 -11.92 -0.34
N TRP A 84 18.01 -12.13 -0.97
CA TRP A 84 18.30 -13.38 -1.68
C TRP A 84 18.32 -14.57 -0.74
N SER A 85 18.95 -14.44 0.44
CA SER A 85 19.01 -15.52 1.44
C SER A 85 17.61 -15.97 1.86
N PHE A 86 16.68 -15.04 2.03
CA PHE A 86 15.28 -15.35 2.30
C PHE A 86 14.63 -16.09 1.13
N VAL A 87 14.78 -15.57 -0.09
CA VAL A 87 14.20 -16.16 -1.32
C VAL A 87 14.75 -17.57 -1.56
N ASP A 88 16.04 -17.78 -1.36
CA ASP A 88 16.72 -19.06 -1.58
C ASP A 88 16.34 -20.09 -0.52
N SER A 89 16.28 -19.68 0.76
CA SER A 89 15.93 -20.56 1.89
C SER A 89 14.55 -21.22 1.72
N LEU A 90 13.60 -20.48 1.15
CA LEU A 90 12.23 -20.95 0.93
C LEU A 90 12.00 -21.53 -0.46
N LYS A 91 13.05 -21.59 -1.31
CA LYS A 91 12.95 -21.98 -2.72
C LYS A 91 11.82 -21.23 -3.46
N LEU A 92 11.65 -19.95 -3.13
CA LEU A 92 10.53 -19.14 -3.63
C LEU A 92 10.54 -18.97 -5.13
N GLN A 93 11.70 -19.17 -5.79
CA GLN A 93 11.83 -19.13 -7.25
C GLN A 93 10.82 -20.05 -7.95
N ASN A 94 10.41 -21.14 -7.28
CA ASN A 94 9.46 -22.11 -7.85
C ASN A 94 8.01 -21.92 -7.37
N ARG A 95 7.74 -21.02 -6.43
CA ARG A 95 6.41 -20.85 -5.80
C ARG A 95 5.56 -19.77 -6.44
N PHE A 96 6.16 -18.76 -7.07
CA PHE A 96 5.41 -17.61 -7.61
C PHE A 96 4.92 -17.79 -9.05
N GLY A 97 5.21 -18.94 -9.66
CA GLY A 97 4.86 -19.24 -11.05
C GLY A 97 5.91 -18.75 -12.06
N VAL A 98 6.25 -19.60 -13.01
CA VAL A 98 7.25 -19.32 -14.04
C VAL A 98 6.79 -18.15 -14.90
N GLY A 99 7.66 -17.14 -15.08
CA GLY A 99 7.42 -16.02 -15.99
C GLY A 99 6.65 -14.83 -15.38
N THR A 100 6.36 -14.86 -14.08
CA THR A 100 5.77 -13.68 -13.40
C THR A 100 6.76 -12.51 -13.36
N ALA A 101 6.25 -11.28 -13.29
CA ALA A 101 7.09 -10.08 -13.16
C ALA A 101 7.96 -10.15 -11.89
N LEU A 102 7.42 -10.70 -10.79
CA LEU A 102 8.15 -10.91 -9.54
C LEU A 102 9.33 -11.88 -9.73
N GLU A 103 9.11 -13.02 -10.39
CA GLU A 103 10.17 -13.99 -10.68
C GLU A 103 11.27 -13.40 -11.57
N LYS A 104 10.88 -12.61 -12.59
CA LYS A 104 11.85 -11.94 -13.46
C LYS A 104 12.76 -11.00 -12.68
N ILE A 105 12.21 -10.18 -11.79
CA ILE A 105 12.99 -9.26 -10.96
C ILE A 105 13.90 -10.04 -10.01
N ILE A 106 13.40 -11.08 -9.36
CA ILE A 106 14.20 -11.95 -8.49
C ILE A 106 15.39 -12.55 -9.26
N SER A 107 15.12 -13.09 -10.44
CA SER A 107 16.15 -13.76 -11.25
C SER A 107 17.18 -12.80 -11.83
N SER A 108 16.78 -11.58 -12.24
CA SER A 108 17.67 -10.61 -12.88
C SER A 108 18.44 -9.75 -11.89
N SER A 109 17.82 -9.34 -10.79
CA SER A 109 18.36 -8.29 -9.91
C SER A 109 18.89 -8.83 -8.59
N LEU A 110 18.35 -9.97 -8.11
CA LEU A 110 18.76 -10.56 -6.81
C LEU A 110 19.74 -11.71 -6.96
N LYS A 111 19.67 -12.50 -8.05
CA LYS A 111 20.45 -13.71 -8.21
C LYS A 111 21.95 -13.42 -8.22
N PRO A 112 22.75 -14.03 -7.32
CA PRO A 112 24.17 -13.80 -7.29
C PRO A 112 24.88 -14.42 -8.49
N THR A 113 26.05 -13.86 -8.82
CA THR A 113 26.96 -14.43 -9.81
C THR A 113 27.96 -15.32 -9.09
N ILE A 114 28.19 -16.53 -9.60
CA ILE A 114 29.21 -17.44 -9.07
C ILE A 114 30.50 -17.23 -9.86
N LYS A 115 31.53 -16.67 -9.21
CA LYS A 115 32.87 -16.57 -9.77
C LYS A 115 33.65 -17.84 -9.43
N VAL A 116 34.12 -18.52 -10.44
CA VAL A 116 34.95 -19.72 -10.30
C VAL A 116 36.40 -19.36 -10.60
N THR A 117 37.24 -19.40 -9.58
CA THR A 117 38.68 -19.15 -9.69
C THR A 117 39.43 -20.49 -9.55
N LYS A 118 40.23 -20.83 -10.51
CA LYS A 118 41.12 -22.01 -10.46
C LYS A 118 42.52 -21.55 -10.12
N THR A 119 43.07 -22.00 -9.01
CA THR A 119 44.44 -21.72 -8.59
C THR A 119 45.20 -23.05 -8.41
N LYS A 120 46.52 -23.06 -8.65
CA LYS A 120 47.35 -24.21 -8.30
C LYS A 120 47.85 -24.01 -6.88
N ASN A 121 47.74 -25.03 -6.04
CA ASN A 121 48.33 -25.00 -4.71
C ASN A 121 49.86 -25.31 -4.81
N ALA A 122 50.56 -25.21 -3.65
CA ALA A 122 52.02 -25.48 -3.60
C ALA A 122 52.43 -26.92 -4.06
N ALA A 123 51.49 -27.86 -4.06
CA ALA A 123 51.70 -29.24 -4.57
C ALA A 123 51.30 -29.40 -6.05
N GLY A 124 51.09 -28.33 -6.80
CA GLY A 124 50.73 -28.36 -8.22
C GLY A 124 49.30 -28.80 -8.55
N LYS A 125 48.47 -29.12 -7.50
CA LYS A 125 47.08 -29.52 -7.70
C LYS A 125 46.19 -28.30 -7.96
N THR A 126 45.33 -28.39 -8.95
CA THR A 126 44.31 -27.34 -9.22
C THR A 126 43.26 -27.33 -8.14
N VAL A 127 43.16 -26.21 -7.44
CA VAL A 127 42.11 -25.93 -6.46
C VAL A 127 41.09 -24.98 -7.09
N THR A 128 39.83 -25.38 -7.09
CA THR A 128 38.72 -24.55 -7.57
C THR A 128 38.05 -23.85 -6.40
N LYS A 129 38.16 -22.52 -6.37
CA LYS A 129 37.45 -21.68 -5.40
C LYS A 129 36.21 -21.11 -6.07
N LYS A 130 35.05 -21.34 -5.47
CA LYS A 130 33.78 -20.72 -5.88
C LYS A 130 33.48 -19.58 -4.91
N GLU A 131 33.24 -18.42 -5.46
CA GLU A 131 32.90 -17.21 -4.71
C GLU A 131 31.53 -16.70 -5.19
N THR A 132 30.61 -16.53 -4.29
CA THR A 132 29.29 -15.95 -4.56
C THR A 132 29.38 -14.44 -4.48
N ILE A 133 29.13 -13.76 -5.59
CA ILE A 133 29.22 -12.30 -5.69
C ILE A 133 27.82 -11.72 -5.86
N PHE A 134 27.43 -10.89 -4.89
CA PHE A 134 26.22 -10.05 -4.98
C PHE A 134 26.58 -8.70 -5.59
N LYS A 135 25.70 -8.19 -6.44
CA LYS A 135 25.74 -6.82 -6.95
C LYS A 135 24.73 -5.98 -6.18
N GLY A 136 24.99 -4.68 -6.07
CA GLY A 136 23.97 -3.74 -5.60
C GLY A 136 22.77 -3.75 -6.54
N MET A 137 21.59 -3.47 -6.01
CA MET A 137 20.34 -3.40 -6.75
C MET A 137 19.97 -1.94 -7.02
N SER A 138 19.54 -1.60 -8.23
CA SER A 138 19.11 -0.23 -8.52
C SER A 138 17.89 0.15 -7.69
N PHE A 139 17.76 1.44 -7.38
CA PHE A 139 16.62 1.95 -6.64
C PHE A 139 15.28 1.64 -7.33
N ASP A 140 15.25 1.64 -8.66
CA ASP A 140 14.09 1.28 -9.45
C ASP A 140 13.70 -0.19 -9.31
N ASP A 141 14.69 -1.09 -9.30
CA ASP A 141 14.44 -2.53 -9.13
C ASP A 141 13.91 -2.81 -7.71
N VAL A 142 14.46 -2.13 -6.69
CA VAL A 142 13.98 -2.21 -5.31
C VAL A 142 12.51 -1.80 -5.21
N ASN A 143 12.15 -0.66 -5.83
CA ASN A 143 10.77 -0.20 -5.86
C ASN A 143 9.86 -1.12 -6.68
N SER A 144 10.34 -1.60 -7.82
CA SER A 144 9.61 -2.54 -8.68
C SER A 144 9.32 -3.85 -7.95
N LEU A 145 10.28 -4.38 -7.19
CA LEU A 145 10.09 -5.57 -6.37
C LEU A 145 8.97 -5.36 -5.35
N LYS A 146 8.95 -4.22 -4.64
CA LYS A 146 7.88 -3.89 -3.70
C LYS A 146 6.51 -3.80 -4.38
N VAL A 147 6.44 -3.15 -5.53
CA VAL A 147 5.20 -3.03 -6.32
C VAL A 147 4.66 -4.39 -6.73
N GLU A 148 5.52 -5.28 -7.23
CA GLU A 148 5.11 -6.63 -7.67
C GLU A 148 4.69 -7.53 -6.48
N ILE A 149 5.37 -7.43 -5.32
CA ILE A 149 4.93 -8.11 -4.10
C ILE A 149 3.52 -7.63 -3.71
N ASN A 150 3.29 -6.32 -3.70
CA ASN A 150 1.98 -5.75 -3.36
C ASN A 150 0.89 -6.15 -4.37
N LYS A 151 1.20 -6.24 -5.66
CA LYS A 151 0.26 -6.74 -6.69
C LYS A 151 -0.08 -8.22 -6.44
N ALA A 152 0.93 -9.04 -6.16
CA ALA A 152 0.73 -10.46 -5.86
C ALA A 152 -0.17 -10.65 -4.63
N LEU A 153 0.00 -9.85 -3.57
CA LEU A 153 -0.86 -9.86 -2.39
C LEU A 153 -2.32 -9.45 -2.70
N ARG A 154 -2.54 -8.50 -3.62
CA ARG A 154 -3.91 -8.06 -4.02
C ARG A 154 -4.66 -9.11 -4.83
N ASN A 155 -3.97 -10.01 -5.52
CA ASN A 155 -4.56 -11.07 -6.33
C ASN A 155 -5.13 -12.23 -5.51
N LYS A 156 -5.35 -12.02 -4.20
CA LYS A 156 -5.94 -12.99 -3.26
C LYS A 156 -5.25 -14.37 -3.33
N PRO A 157 -3.93 -14.43 -3.11
CA PRO A 157 -3.21 -15.71 -3.07
C PRO A 157 -3.70 -16.58 -1.91
N SER A 158 -3.31 -17.86 -1.88
CA SER A 158 -3.54 -18.72 -0.73
C SER A 158 -2.94 -18.10 0.56
N ALA A 159 -3.46 -18.47 1.73
CA ALA A 159 -3.00 -17.93 3.00
C ALA A 159 -1.48 -18.13 3.21
N ASP A 160 -0.96 -19.29 2.83
CA ASP A 160 0.48 -19.61 2.91
C ASP A 160 1.32 -18.71 1.99
N THR A 161 0.88 -18.55 0.73
CA THR A 161 1.52 -17.64 -0.22
C THR A 161 1.44 -16.18 0.25
N ALA A 162 0.30 -15.77 0.81
CA ALA A 162 0.14 -14.42 1.34
C ALA A 162 1.09 -14.13 2.50
N ASN A 163 1.26 -15.07 3.43
CA ASN A 163 2.20 -14.95 4.55
C ASN A 163 3.64 -14.83 4.03
N THR A 164 4.04 -15.74 3.13
CA THR A 164 5.36 -15.70 2.50
C THR A 164 5.65 -14.36 1.78
N LEU A 165 4.65 -13.80 1.09
CA LEU A 165 4.80 -12.49 0.42
C LEU A 165 4.89 -11.34 1.43
N ARG A 166 4.20 -11.42 2.57
CA ARG A 166 4.35 -10.42 3.66
C ARG A 166 5.74 -10.48 4.27
N ASP A 167 6.22 -11.67 4.57
CA ASP A 167 7.58 -11.87 5.12
C ASP A 167 8.64 -11.35 4.12
N LEU A 168 8.49 -11.65 2.83
CA LEU A 168 9.39 -11.11 1.80
C LEU A 168 9.34 -9.58 1.73
N ARG A 169 8.15 -8.99 1.90
CA ARG A 169 8.00 -7.53 1.94
C ARG A 169 8.71 -6.94 3.16
N ASP A 170 8.60 -7.58 4.31
CA ASP A 170 9.22 -7.12 5.54
C ASP A 170 10.76 -7.22 5.47
N VAL A 171 11.30 -8.30 4.88
CA VAL A 171 12.73 -8.42 4.58
C VAL A 171 13.18 -7.33 3.60
N LEU A 172 12.40 -7.05 2.55
CA LEU A 172 12.69 -5.98 1.60
C LEU A 172 12.70 -4.60 2.29
N ASP A 173 11.73 -4.32 3.15
CA ASP A 173 11.64 -3.05 3.85
C ASP A 173 12.81 -2.86 4.84
N ASN A 174 13.27 -3.93 5.50
CA ASN A 174 14.49 -3.92 6.32
C ASN A 174 15.74 -3.66 5.47
N ALA A 175 15.88 -4.36 4.34
CA ALA A 175 17.01 -4.13 3.43
C ALA A 175 17.01 -2.72 2.82
N ARG A 176 15.82 -2.12 2.57
CA ARG A 176 15.68 -0.73 2.13
C ARG A 176 16.23 0.29 3.13
N ALA A 177 16.24 -0.03 4.43
CA ALA A 177 16.84 0.83 5.44
C ALA A 177 18.37 0.98 5.27
N GLN A 178 19.03 0.08 4.54
CA GLN A 178 20.45 0.15 4.22
C GLN A 178 20.77 1.09 3.03
N ILE A 179 19.76 1.56 2.30
CA ILE A 179 19.93 2.60 1.28
C ILE A 179 20.34 3.91 1.99
N PRO A 180 21.19 4.78 1.38
CA PRO A 180 21.62 6.03 2.01
C PRO A 180 20.46 6.80 2.65
N GLY A 181 20.66 7.26 3.88
CA GLY A 181 19.62 7.69 4.83
C GLY A 181 18.58 8.67 4.29
N THR A 182 18.98 9.62 3.43
CA THR A 182 18.06 10.59 2.81
C THR A 182 17.02 9.92 1.91
N TYR A 183 17.40 8.93 1.13
CA TYR A 183 16.49 8.22 0.22
C TYR A 183 15.63 7.20 0.94
N SER A 184 16.20 6.49 1.93
CA SER A 184 15.43 5.59 2.79
C SER A 184 14.35 6.35 3.55
N ALA A 185 14.69 7.49 4.15
CA ALA A 185 13.74 8.36 4.84
C ALA A 185 12.66 8.91 3.91
N ALA A 186 13.03 9.36 2.69
CA ALA A 186 12.08 9.86 1.71
C ALA A 186 11.09 8.79 1.24
N LEU A 187 11.56 7.56 1.01
CA LEU A 187 10.67 6.44 0.69
C LEU A 187 9.72 6.08 1.83
N LYS A 188 10.26 6.04 3.06
CA LYS A 188 9.44 5.77 4.23
C LYS A 188 8.35 6.81 4.39
N LEU A 189 8.69 8.09 4.24
CA LEU A 189 7.73 9.19 4.28
C LEU A 189 6.67 9.06 3.16
N ALA A 190 7.06 8.70 1.94
CA ALA A 190 6.12 8.47 0.84
C ALA A 190 5.18 7.29 1.12
N ASP A 191 5.69 6.21 1.71
CA ASP A 191 4.88 5.05 2.14
C ASP A 191 3.90 5.44 3.25
N GLU A 192 4.34 6.18 4.27
CA GLU A 192 3.50 6.68 5.36
C GLU A 192 2.42 7.64 4.85
N ASN A 193 2.78 8.55 3.95
CA ASN A 193 1.83 9.46 3.30
C ASN A 193 0.81 8.70 2.46
N TYR A 194 1.25 7.69 1.69
CA TYR A 194 0.32 6.85 0.95
C TYR A 194 -0.69 6.16 1.87
N TYR A 195 -0.22 5.57 2.96
CA TYR A 195 -1.09 4.93 3.94
C TYR A 195 -2.05 5.94 4.59
N LYS A 196 -1.54 7.06 5.06
CA LYS A 196 -2.31 8.12 5.73
C LYS A 196 -3.39 8.74 4.82
N PHE A 197 -3.06 9.00 3.55
CA PHE A 197 -3.94 9.78 2.65
C PHE A 197 -4.72 8.92 1.65
N ILE A 198 -4.39 7.66 1.51
CA ILE A 198 -5.10 6.73 0.63
C ILE A 198 -5.52 5.47 1.37
N GLY A 199 -4.60 4.80 2.05
CA GLY A 199 -4.86 3.53 2.72
C GLY A 199 -5.94 3.64 3.77
N LEU A 200 -5.79 4.55 4.71
CA LEU A 200 -6.77 4.79 5.76
C LEU A 200 -8.09 5.36 5.23
N PRO A 201 -8.12 6.57 4.60
CA PRO A 201 -9.39 7.22 4.28
C PRO A 201 -10.26 6.40 3.30
N PHE A 202 -9.64 5.78 2.28
CA PHE A 202 -10.38 5.00 1.28
C PHE A 202 -10.45 3.50 1.59
N GLY A 203 -9.81 3.07 2.68
CA GLY A 203 -9.91 1.73 3.25
C GLY A 203 -10.98 1.59 4.33
N GLU A 204 -11.51 2.68 4.84
CA GLU A 204 -12.55 2.73 5.87
C GLU A 204 -13.85 2.08 5.39
N GLU A 205 -14.57 1.41 6.30
CA GLU A 205 -15.73 0.60 5.94
C GLU A 205 -16.85 1.43 5.30
N GLY A 206 -17.13 2.64 5.84
CA GLY A 206 -18.15 3.54 5.30
C GLY A 206 -17.85 4.01 3.87
N ILE A 207 -16.58 4.32 3.56
CA ILE A 207 -16.17 4.70 2.20
C ILE A 207 -16.20 3.50 1.26
N LYS A 208 -15.86 2.30 1.74
CA LYS A 208 -16.02 1.07 0.96
C LYS A 208 -17.48 0.81 0.63
N GLN A 209 -18.39 0.99 1.59
CA GLN A 209 -19.84 0.84 1.36
C GLN A 209 -20.33 1.81 0.28
N ILE A 210 -19.89 3.07 0.32
CA ILE A 210 -20.22 4.06 -0.72
C ILE A 210 -19.70 3.61 -2.09
N SER A 211 -18.45 3.17 -2.18
CA SER A 211 -17.82 2.78 -3.43
C SER A 211 -18.25 1.39 -3.95
N SER A 212 -18.89 0.58 -3.11
CA SER A 212 -19.40 -0.77 -3.43
C SER A 212 -20.93 -0.84 -3.46
N ALA A 213 -21.63 0.26 -3.22
CA ALA A 213 -23.08 0.31 -3.28
C ALA A 213 -23.58 -0.17 -4.67
N LYS A 214 -24.51 -1.12 -4.66
CA LYS A 214 -25.06 -1.69 -5.89
C LYS A 214 -25.90 -0.67 -6.66
N TYR A 215 -26.56 0.20 -5.92
CA TYR A 215 -27.43 1.24 -6.47
C TYR A 215 -27.07 2.59 -5.85
N ALA A 216 -26.97 3.63 -6.69
CA ALA A 216 -26.62 4.97 -6.25
C ALA A 216 -27.59 5.54 -5.19
N GLN A 217 -28.86 5.16 -5.25
CA GLN A 217 -29.88 5.53 -4.27
C GLN A 217 -29.63 5.04 -2.86
N GLU A 218 -28.79 4.00 -2.69
CA GLU A 218 -28.44 3.45 -1.39
C GLU A 218 -27.34 4.26 -0.68
N ILE A 219 -26.60 5.08 -1.43
CA ILE A 219 -25.42 5.81 -0.92
C ILE A 219 -25.82 6.91 0.06
N ALA A 220 -26.81 7.73 -0.29
CA ALA A 220 -27.24 8.84 0.56
C ALA A 220 -27.79 8.36 1.93
N PRO A 221 -28.67 7.33 2.00
CA PRO A 221 -29.10 6.74 3.24
C PRO A 221 -27.94 6.18 4.08
N VAL A 222 -26.97 5.49 3.49
CA VAL A 222 -25.78 4.95 4.20
C VAL A 222 -25.02 6.06 4.91
N ILE A 223 -24.79 7.19 4.24
CA ILE A 223 -24.08 8.32 4.84
C ILE A 223 -24.87 8.96 5.97
N VAL A 224 -26.18 9.13 5.78
CA VAL A 224 -27.03 9.82 6.77
C VAL A 224 -27.33 8.94 8.00
N GLN A 225 -27.50 7.64 7.80
CA GLN A 225 -27.82 6.70 8.87
C GLN A 225 -26.61 6.28 9.70
N ASN A 226 -25.39 6.40 9.15
CA ASN A 226 -24.17 5.97 9.79
C ASN A 226 -23.26 7.18 10.08
N THR A 227 -23.22 7.63 11.33
CA THR A 227 -22.40 8.76 11.77
C THR A 227 -20.91 8.54 11.47
N GLU A 228 -20.45 7.30 11.52
CA GLU A 228 -19.07 6.95 11.17
C GLU A 228 -18.83 7.10 9.67
N ALA A 229 -19.73 6.60 8.82
CA ALA A 229 -19.66 6.78 7.37
C ALA A 229 -19.69 8.26 6.96
N LEU A 230 -20.54 9.07 7.62
CA LEU A 230 -20.59 10.51 7.44
C LEU A 230 -19.26 11.18 7.81
N THR A 231 -18.71 10.83 8.98
CA THR A 231 -17.42 11.36 9.44
C THR A 231 -16.30 10.99 8.49
N GLN A 232 -16.24 9.75 8.06
CA GLN A 232 -15.25 9.28 7.09
C GLN A 232 -15.40 9.99 5.75
N PHE A 233 -16.64 10.16 5.27
CA PHE A 233 -16.93 10.90 4.04
C PHE A 233 -16.46 12.36 4.14
N LEU A 234 -16.79 13.06 5.23
CA LEU A 234 -16.34 14.42 5.46
C LEU A 234 -14.82 14.53 5.53
N ASN A 235 -14.15 13.60 6.19
CA ASN A 235 -12.69 13.54 6.23
C ASN A 235 -12.07 13.35 4.84
N VAL A 236 -12.69 12.56 3.99
CA VAL A 236 -12.22 12.37 2.60
C VAL A 236 -12.47 13.62 1.74
N VAL A 237 -13.65 14.23 1.87
CA VAL A 237 -14.04 15.37 1.02
C VAL A 237 -13.45 16.68 1.51
N VAL A 238 -13.51 16.95 2.82
CA VAL A 238 -13.07 18.21 3.44
C VAL A 238 -11.60 18.14 3.86
N GLY A 239 -11.16 17.05 4.48
CA GLY A 239 -9.79 16.90 4.98
C GLY A 239 -8.72 16.96 3.90
N THR A 240 -9.07 16.65 2.64
CA THR A 240 -8.16 16.83 1.49
C THR A 240 -7.96 18.31 1.13
N VAL A 241 -8.83 19.22 1.58
CA VAL A 241 -8.71 20.67 1.33
C VAL A 241 -7.69 21.32 2.27
N CYS A 242 -7.52 20.84 3.50
CA CYS A 242 -6.57 21.39 4.46
C CYS A 242 -5.09 21.11 4.13
N ILE A 243 -4.79 20.30 3.11
CA ILE A 243 -3.41 19.97 2.70
C ILE A 243 -2.86 21.00 1.69
N TYR A 244 -3.71 21.91 1.18
CA TYR A 244 -3.37 22.89 0.14
C TYR A 244 -3.27 24.33 0.64
N LEU A 245 -3.38 24.56 1.96
CA LEU A 245 -3.13 25.85 2.61
C LEU A 245 -1.93 25.74 3.56
#